data_3e4a148ea2dc24d3daceba10966c85f1
#
_entry.id   3e4a148ea2dc24d3daceba10966c85f1
#
_cell.length_a   1.000
_cell.length_b   1.000
_cell.length_c   1.000
_cell.angle_alpha   90.00
_cell.angle_beta   90.00
_cell.angle_gamma   90.00
#
_symmetry.space_group_name_H-M   'P 1'
#
loop_
_entity.id
_entity.type
_entity.pdbx_description
1 polymer ?
#
loop_
_entity_poly.entity_id
_entity_poly.type
_entity_poly.pdbx_seq_one_letter_code
_entity_poly.pdbx_strand_id
1 'polypeptide(L)'
;ISSLGAGAQAKHLVVVGVDGLSPDGILHAAAPNLKRLREQGAWTFHARGVMPTSSSPNWASMIMGAGPEQHGVTSNDWQPNKFDIAPIATGSGGIYPTIFGVLREQRPAAVMGVFHDWNDYSIRVV
;
A
#
# COMPACT_ATOMS: atom_id res chain seq x y z
N ILE A 1 -5.43 28.79 -5.89
CA ILE A 1 -5.74 27.43 -5.42
C ILE A 1 -7.24 27.38 -5.33
N SER A 2 -7.88 26.80 -6.39
CA SER A 2 -9.32 26.61 -6.44
C SER A 2 -9.71 25.65 -5.31
N SER A 3 -10.64 26.06 -4.45
CA SER A 3 -11.30 25.16 -3.52
C SER A 3 -11.92 24.02 -4.32
N LEU A 4 -11.36 22.83 -4.20
CA LEU A 4 -12.07 21.63 -4.63
C LEU A 4 -13.39 21.62 -3.86
N GLY A 5 -14.51 21.77 -4.59
CA GLY A 5 -15.84 21.69 -4.01
C GLY A 5 -15.94 20.43 -3.16
N ALA A 6 -16.77 20.48 -2.13
CA ALA A 6 -17.03 19.33 -1.25
C ALA A 6 -17.49 18.14 -2.10
N GLY A 7 -16.52 17.39 -2.61
CA GLY A 7 -16.75 16.14 -3.33
C GLY A 7 -17.48 15.19 -2.41
N ALA A 8 -18.37 14.38 -2.92
CA ALA A 8 -19.07 13.37 -2.15
C ALA A 8 -18.05 12.53 -1.39
N GLN A 9 -18.15 12.53 -0.07
CA GLN A 9 -17.26 11.77 0.78
C GLN A 9 -17.44 10.28 0.47
N ALA A 10 -16.36 9.61 0.07
CA ALA A 10 -16.41 8.19 -0.20
C ALA A 10 -16.83 7.44 1.08
N LYS A 11 -17.88 6.62 0.97
CA LYS A 11 -18.36 5.80 2.09
C LYS A 11 -17.51 4.56 2.30
N HIS A 12 -16.92 4.06 1.24
CA HIS A 12 -16.10 2.86 1.21
C HIS A 12 -14.87 3.10 0.33
N LEU A 13 -13.74 2.59 0.76
CA LEU A 13 -12.50 2.53 -0.02
C LEU A 13 -12.07 1.06 -0.09
N VAL A 14 -11.82 0.57 -1.29
CA VAL A 14 -11.26 -0.75 -1.52
C VAL A 14 -9.93 -0.58 -2.23
N VAL A 15 -8.87 -1.09 -1.64
CA VAL A 15 -7.53 -1.14 -2.25
C VAL A 15 -7.27 -2.59 -2.64
N VAL A 16 -7.04 -2.83 -3.93
CA VAL A 16 -6.69 -4.16 -4.45
C VAL A 16 -5.25 -4.12 -4.93
N GLY A 17 -4.38 -4.82 -4.23
CA GLY A 17 -2.98 -4.99 -4.61
C GLY A 17 -2.75 -6.35 -5.27
N VAL A 18 -2.00 -6.36 -6.36
CA VAL A 18 -1.62 -7.59 -7.08
C VAL A 18 -0.12 -7.55 -7.32
N ASP A 19 0.61 -8.43 -6.64
CA ASP A 19 2.06 -8.54 -6.81
C ASP A 19 2.39 -9.11 -8.20
N GLY A 20 3.48 -8.63 -8.79
CA GLY A 20 3.92 -9.09 -10.11
C GLY A 20 3.03 -8.69 -11.29
N LEU A 21 2.01 -7.87 -11.09
CA LEU A 21 1.13 -7.42 -12.16
C LEU A 21 1.84 -6.45 -13.10
N SER A 22 2.11 -6.88 -14.34
CA SER A 22 2.77 -6.04 -15.34
C SER A 22 1.78 -5.35 -16.28
N PRO A 23 2.12 -4.17 -16.82
CA PRO A 23 1.34 -3.50 -17.86
C PRO A 23 1.12 -4.41 -19.08
N ASP A 24 2.14 -5.12 -19.49
CA ASP A 24 2.09 -6.04 -20.64
C ASP A 24 1.10 -7.20 -20.39
N GLY A 25 1.16 -7.78 -19.19
CA GLY A 25 0.18 -8.80 -18.77
C GLY A 25 -1.25 -8.28 -18.80
N ILE A 26 -1.50 -7.05 -18.32
CA ILE A 26 -2.84 -6.44 -18.34
C ILE A 26 -3.34 -6.22 -19.77
N LEU A 27 -2.45 -5.82 -20.69
CA LEU A 27 -2.81 -5.54 -22.08
C LEU A 27 -3.17 -6.79 -22.87
N HIS A 28 -2.49 -7.90 -22.61
CA HIS A 28 -2.64 -9.14 -23.37
C HIS A 28 -3.54 -10.19 -22.73
N ALA A 29 -3.82 -10.06 -21.42
CA ALA A 29 -4.72 -10.99 -20.74
C ALA A 29 -6.19 -10.80 -21.11
N ALA A 30 -6.95 -11.87 -21.13
CA ALA A 30 -8.41 -11.84 -21.23
C ALA A 30 -9.03 -11.42 -19.88
N ALA A 31 -8.83 -10.14 -19.51
CA ALA A 31 -9.22 -9.55 -18.22
C ALA A 31 -10.29 -8.44 -18.40
N PRO A 32 -11.55 -8.80 -18.74
CA PRO A 32 -12.59 -7.82 -19.10
C PRO A 32 -12.91 -6.84 -17.96
N ASN A 33 -12.80 -7.26 -16.71
CA ASN A 33 -13.04 -6.38 -15.57
C ASN A 33 -11.94 -5.33 -15.39
N LEU A 34 -10.67 -5.68 -15.57
CA LEU A 34 -9.56 -4.71 -15.56
C LEU A 34 -9.68 -3.73 -16.73
N LYS A 35 -10.06 -4.23 -17.91
CA LYS A 35 -10.34 -3.38 -19.07
C LYS A 35 -11.43 -2.35 -18.75
N ARG A 36 -12.56 -2.79 -18.20
CA ARG A 36 -13.65 -1.91 -17.81
C ARG A 36 -13.23 -0.87 -16.76
N LEU A 37 -12.46 -1.25 -15.76
CA LEU A 37 -11.93 -0.32 -14.75
C LEU A 37 -11.07 0.77 -15.40
N ARG A 38 -10.23 0.41 -16.37
CA ARG A 38 -9.41 1.37 -17.12
C ARG A 38 -10.27 2.33 -17.95
N GLU A 39 -11.31 1.83 -18.61
CA GLU A 39 -12.21 2.63 -19.44
C GLU A 39 -13.06 3.63 -18.62
N GLN A 40 -13.34 3.32 -17.37
CA GLN A 40 -14.22 4.10 -16.50
C GLN A 40 -13.47 4.92 -15.42
N GLY A 41 -12.19 4.69 -15.24
CA GLY A 41 -11.39 5.30 -14.18
C GLY A 41 -10.12 5.98 -14.67
N ALA A 42 -9.35 6.50 -13.73
CA ALA A 42 -7.99 6.99 -13.98
C ALA A 42 -6.98 5.86 -13.84
N TRP A 43 -6.02 5.79 -14.75
CA TRP A 43 -5.00 4.74 -14.75
C TRP A 43 -3.67 5.23 -15.31
N THR A 44 -2.60 4.50 -15.01
CA THR A 44 -1.28 4.70 -15.61
C THR A 44 -0.53 3.36 -15.70
N PHE A 45 0.30 3.22 -16.72
CA PHE A 45 1.28 2.14 -16.83
C PHE A 45 2.72 2.60 -16.50
N HIS A 46 2.88 3.83 -16.04
CA HIS A 46 4.18 4.42 -15.73
C HIS A 46 4.46 4.52 -14.23
N ALA A 47 3.65 3.84 -13.40
CA ALA A 47 3.96 3.74 -11.98
C ALA A 47 5.28 2.99 -11.77
N ARG A 48 6.05 3.41 -10.78
CA ARG A 48 7.31 2.78 -10.41
C ARG A 48 7.24 2.27 -8.98
N GLY A 49 7.85 1.13 -8.74
CA GLY A 49 8.12 0.65 -7.40
C GLY A 49 9.27 1.43 -6.73
N VAL A 50 9.44 1.21 -5.45
CA VAL A 50 10.61 1.70 -4.70
C VAL A 50 11.80 0.75 -4.87
N MET A 51 12.98 1.23 -4.52
CA MET A 51 14.18 0.40 -4.46
C MET A 51 14.47 -0.02 -3.02
N PRO A 52 14.82 -1.28 -2.78
CA PRO A 52 14.90 -2.39 -3.75
C PRO A 52 13.52 -2.86 -4.23
N THR A 53 13.45 -3.38 -5.44
CA THR A 53 12.19 -3.80 -6.10
C THR A 53 11.66 -5.15 -5.61
N SER A 54 11.85 -5.48 -4.35
CA SER A 54 11.28 -6.67 -3.72
C SER A 54 9.90 -6.37 -3.09
N SER A 55 9.15 -7.43 -2.79
CA SER A 55 7.76 -7.30 -2.36
C SER A 55 7.60 -6.53 -1.06
N SER A 56 8.33 -6.89 0.01
CA SER A 56 8.18 -6.24 1.32
C SER A 56 8.41 -4.73 1.32
N PRO A 57 9.49 -4.19 0.73
CA PRO A 57 9.68 -2.74 0.64
C PRO A 57 8.56 -2.03 -0.12
N ASN A 58 8.09 -2.62 -1.22
CA ASN A 58 7.05 -2.01 -2.04
C ASN A 58 5.69 -2.04 -1.36
N TRP A 59 5.30 -3.16 -0.77
CA TRP A 59 4.06 -3.26 0.01
C TRP A 59 4.07 -2.33 1.22
N ALA A 60 5.18 -2.28 1.96
CA ALA A 60 5.36 -1.36 3.08
C ALA A 60 5.20 0.09 2.62
N SER A 61 5.87 0.49 1.53
CA SER A 61 5.78 1.85 1.01
C SER A 61 4.36 2.24 0.61
N MET A 62 3.58 1.33 0.02
CA MET A 62 2.19 1.58 -0.34
C MET A 62 1.30 1.85 0.88
N ILE A 63 1.52 1.15 1.99
CA ILE A 63 0.67 1.21 3.17
C ILE A 63 1.13 2.27 4.17
N MET A 64 2.44 2.54 4.17
CA MET A 64 3.05 3.53 5.08
C MET A 64 3.19 4.92 4.44
N GLY A 65 3.04 5.03 3.12
CA GLY A 65 3.15 6.32 2.42
C GLY A 65 4.56 6.93 2.49
N ALA A 66 5.59 6.10 2.66
CA ALA A 66 6.98 6.48 2.86
C ALA A 66 7.90 5.54 2.07
N GLY A 67 9.14 5.93 1.85
CA GLY A 67 10.15 5.06 1.22
C GLY A 67 10.89 4.19 2.24
N PRO A 68 11.65 3.17 1.75
CA PRO A 68 12.43 2.28 2.60
C PRO A 68 13.42 2.99 3.53
N GLU A 69 13.95 4.13 3.10
CA GLU A 69 14.83 4.98 3.90
C GLU A 69 14.14 5.60 5.13
N GLN A 70 12.82 5.64 5.13
CA GLN A 70 12.01 6.19 6.22
C GLN A 70 11.38 5.09 7.07
N HIS A 71 10.76 4.08 6.44
CA HIS A 71 10.07 3.03 7.19
C HIS A 71 10.96 1.84 7.58
N GLY A 72 12.17 1.75 7.04
CA GLY A 72 13.17 0.75 7.42
C GLY A 72 12.96 -0.65 6.82
N VAL A 73 11.89 -0.89 6.07
CA VAL A 73 11.65 -2.20 5.41
C VAL A 73 12.43 -2.24 4.11
N THR A 74 13.59 -2.93 4.12
CA THR A 74 14.56 -2.92 3.02
C THR A 74 14.66 -4.23 2.26
N SER A 75 14.07 -5.32 2.77
CA SER A 75 14.14 -6.64 2.15
C SER A 75 12.94 -7.51 2.54
N ASN A 76 12.79 -8.65 1.85
CA ASN A 76 11.81 -9.66 2.24
C ASN A 76 12.17 -10.41 3.53
N ASP A 77 13.42 -10.31 3.99
CA ASP A 77 13.89 -10.93 5.25
C ASP A 77 13.80 -9.98 6.46
N TRP A 78 13.29 -8.76 6.24
CA TRP A 78 13.10 -7.77 7.28
C TRP A 78 12.18 -8.29 8.40
N GLN A 79 12.48 -7.92 9.63
CA GLN A 79 11.67 -8.21 10.81
C GLN A 79 11.57 -6.94 11.69
N PRO A 80 10.51 -6.76 12.47
CA PRO A 80 10.35 -5.59 13.35
C PRO A 80 11.51 -5.34 14.32
N ASN A 81 12.22 -6.39 14.71
CA ASN A 81 13.36 -6.36 15.63
C ASN A 81 14.72 -6.67 14.97
N LYS A 82 14.73 -6.79 13.63
CA LYS A 82 15.94 -7.07 12.85
C LYS A 82 15.87 -6.32 11.53
N PHE A 83 16.50 -5.17 11.47
CA PHE A 83 16.51 -4.28 10.32
C PHE A 83 17.89 -3.64 10.11
N ASP A 84 18.21 -3.29 8.88
CA ASP A 84 19.45 -2.59 8.52
C ASP A 84 19.32 -1.07 8.73
N ILE A 85 18.11 -0.54 8.53
CA ILE A 85 17.78 0.87 8.70
C ILE A 85 16.64 0.97 9.72
N ALA A 86 16.86 1.74 10.79
CA ALA A 86 15.81 2.01 11.76
C ALA A 86 14.72 2.90 11.14
N PRO A 87 13.43 2.65 11.42
CA PRO A 87 12.37 3.57 11.00
C PRO A 87 12.55 4.93 11.68
N ILE A 88 12.34 6.01 10.94
CA ILE A 88 12.48 7.39 11.46
C ILE A 88 11.34 7.78 12.42
N ALA A 89 10.27 7.02 12.44
CA ALA A 89 9.15 7.15 13.36
C ALA A 89 8.56 5.76 13.62
N THR A 90 7.95 5.56 14.78
CA THR A 90 7.30 4.30 15.15
C THR A 90 5.88 4.54 15.63
N GLY A 91 4.95 3.74 15.14
CA GLY A 91 3.58 3.68 15.62
C GLY A 91 3.40 2.71 16.79
N SER A 92 2.16 2.44 17.16
CA SER A 92 1.79 1.58 18.29
C SER A 92 2.32 0.15 18.20
N GLY A 93 2.56 -0.36 17.00
CA GLY A 93 3.12 -1.71 16.77
C GLY A 93 4.64 -1.79 16.75
N GLY A 94 5.37 -0.69 17.04
CA GLY A 94 6.84 -0.66 16.96
C GLY A 94 7.39 -0.60 15.53
N ILE A 95 6.51 -0.49 14.54
CA ILE A 95 6.83 -0.31 13.13
C ILE A 95 6.48 1.11 12.68
N TYR A 96 6.94 1.52 11.51
CA TYR A 96 6.55 2.81 10.94
C TYR A 96 5.02 2.91 10.82
N PRO A 97 4.41 4.09 11.06
CA PRO A 97 2.96 4.25 11.03
C PRO A 97 2.35 3.81 9.69
N THR A 98 1.31 3.00 9.77
CA THR A 98 0.57 2.53 8.59
C THR A 98 -0.72 3.31 8.42
N ILE A 99 -1.30 3.28 7.22
CA ILE A 99 -2.63 3.85 6.96
C ILE A 99 -3.70 3.30 7.93
N PHE A 100 -3.56 2.05 8.37
CA PHE A 100 -4.47 1.43 9.33
C PHE A 100 -4.34 2.06 10.73
N GLY A 101 -3.11 2.24 11.21
CA GLY A 101 -2.84 2.92 12.48
C GLY A 101 -3.34 4.35 12.46
N VAL A 102 -2.97 5.11 11.44
CA VAL A 102 -3.41 6.51 11.26
C VAL A 102 -4.94 6.62 11.18
N LEU A 103 -5.58 5.73 10.42
CA LEU A 103 -7.03 5.74 10.31
C LEU A 103 -7.70 5.37 11.63
N ARG A 104 -7.15 4.43 12.39
CA ARG A 104 -7.66 4.05 13.71
C ARG A 104 -7.61 5.22 14.70
N GLU A 105 -6.53 5.99 14.68
CA GLU A 105 -6.36 7.16 15.53
C GLU A 105 -7.31 8.30 15.15
N GLN A 106 -7.44 8.59 13.86
CA GLN A 106 -8.25 9.72 13.38
C GLN A 106 -9.73 9.40 13.26
N ARG A 107 -10.09 8.13 13.07
CA ARG A 107 -11.46 7.64 12.88
C ARG A 107 -11.66 6.34 13.65
N PRO A 108 -11.77 6.37 14.98
CA PRO A 108 -11.85 5.15 15.82
C PRO A 108 -13.00 4.21 15.45
N ALA A 109 -14.10 4.76 14.93
CA ALA A 109 -15.28 3.99 14.50
C ALA A 109 -15.15 3.40 13.07
N ALA A 110 -14.05 3.65 12.35
CA ALA A 110 -13.86 3.09 11.01
C ALA A 110 -13.75 1.57 11.07
N VAL A 111 -14.52 0.90 10.21
CA VAL A 111 -14.42 -0.55 10.01
C VAL A 111 -13.36 -0.79 8.95
N MET A 112 -12.35 -1.57 9.29
CA MET A 112 -11.24 -1.92 8.40
C MET A 112 -11.13 -3.43 8.29
N GLY A 113 -10.81 -3.93 7.10
CA GLY A 113 -10.52 -5.33 6.84
C GLY A 113 -9.30 -5.44 5.94
N VAL A 114 -8.46 -6.42 6.22
CA VAL A 114 -7.29 -6.76 5.40
C VAL A 114 -7.38 -8.23 5.05
N PHE A 115 -7.22 -8.53 3.77
CA PHE A 115 -7.21 -9.89 3.23
C PHE A 115 -5.93 -10.08 2.42
N HIS A 116 -5.16 -11.07 2.76
CA HIS A 116 -3.89 -11.38 2.08
C HIS A 116 -3.63 -12.88 2.14
N ASP A 117 -2.83 -13.38 1.22
CA ASP A 117 -2.41 -14.78 1.12
C ASP A 117 -0.96 -15.00 1.57
N TRP A 118 -0.20 -13.93 1.74
CA TRP A 118 1.20 -13.99 2.16
C TRP A 118 1.33 -13.70 3.67
N ASN A 119 1.73 -14.70 4.46
CA ASN A 119 1.80 -14.61 5.92
C ASN A 119 2.73 -13.49 6.43
N ASP A 120 3.84 -13.26 5.76
CA ASP A 120 4.79 -12.21 6.14
C ASP A 120 4.22 -10.79 6.03
N TYR A 121 3.16 -10.61 5.25
CA TYR A 121 2.49 -9.33 5.10
C TYR A 121 1.86 -8.84 6.42
N SER A 122 1.22 -9.73 7.17
CA SER A 122 0.57 -9.37 8.43
C SER A 122 1.55 -8.93 9.52
N ILE A 123 2.77 -9.49 9.53
CA ILE A 123 3.79 -9.17 10.53
C ILE A 123 4.46 -7.81 10.25
N ARG A 124 4.48 -7.39 8.99
CA ARG A 124 5.30 -6.26 8.52
C ARG A 124 4.50 -5.00 8.25
N VAL A 125 3.21 -5.10 8.11
CA VAL A 125 2.44 -4.04 7.47
C VAL A 125 1.09 -3.74 8.13
N VAL A 126 0.50 -4.63 8.90
CA VAL A 126 -0.86 -4.48 9.49
C VAL A 126 -0.82 -4.37 11.01
#